data_9d53e4770940792a395c18739b3e3760
#
_entry.id   9d53e4770940792a395c18739b3e3760
#
_cell.length_a   1.000
_cell.length_b   1.000
_cell.length_c   1.000
_cell.angle_alpha   90.00
_cell.angle_beta   90.00
_cell.angle_gamma   90.00
#
_symmetry.space_group_name_H-M   'P 1'
#
loop_
_entity.id
_entity.type
_entity.pdbx_description
1 polymer ?
#
loop_
_entity_poly.entity_id
_entity_poly.type
_entity_poly.pdbx_seq_one_letter_code
_entity_poly.pdbx_strand_id
1 'polypeptide(L)'
;MQSSPLLEHLIENLRCLPGVGPKSAQRMAYHLLQRNRSGGMNLARALTEAMSKIGHCSQCRDFTEEDTCNICNNPRRQNSSLLCVVEMPADIQAIEQTGQFSGRYFVLMGHLSPLDGIGPREIGLDLLQKRLVEESFHEVILATNPTVEGDATANYIAEMCRQHNIKVSRIAHGIPVGGELETVDGTTLTHSFLGRRQID
;
A
#
# COMPACT_ATOMS: atom_id res chain seq x y z
N MET A 1 0.40 -43.73 -10.69
CA MET A 1 -0.22 -43.62 -9.37
C MET A 1 -1.10 -42.39 -9.43
N GLN A 2 -2.43 -42.58 -9.34
CA GLN A 2 -3.35 -41.44 -9.26
C GLN A 2 -3.28 -40.90 -7.83
N SER A 3 -2.86 -39.66 -7.67
CA SER A 3 -2.97 -38.96 -6.38
C SER A 3 -4.45 -38.66 -6.09
N SER A 4 -4.79 -38.43 -4.84
CA SER A 4 -6.16 -38.10 -4.45
C SER A 4 -6.59 -36.79 -5.15
N PRO A 5 -7.75 -36.72 -5.85
CA PRO A 5 -8.21 -35.51 -6.48
C PRO A 5 -8.34 -34.30 -5.52
N LEU A 6 -8.71 -34.56 -4.26
CA LEU A 6 -8.78 -33.51 -3.23
C LEU A 6 -7.39 -32.97 -2.86
N LEU A 7 -6.36 -33.85 -2.87
CA LEU A 7 -4.99 -33.42 -2.62
C LEU A 7 -4.47 -32.54 -3.76
N GLU A 8 -4.71 -32.95 -5.00
CA GLU A 8 -4.34 -32.15 -6.18
C GLU A 8 -5.03 -30.80 -6.18
N HIS A 9 -6.33 -30.76 -5.87
CA HIS A 9 -7.09 -29.53 -5.76
C HIS A 9 -6.54 -28.59 -4.67
N LEU A 10 -6.15 -29.13 -3.49
CA LEU A 10 -5.51 -28.34 -2.43
C LEU A 10 -4.17 -27.76 -2.89
N ILE A 11 -3.34 -28.56 -3.55
CA ILE A 11 -2.03 -28.13 -4.05
C ILE A 11 -2.21 -27.02 -5.09
N GLU A 12 -3.16 -27.17 -6.01
CA GLU A 12 -3.41 -26.16 -7.04
C GLU A 12 -3.91 -24.85 -6.44
N ASN A 13 -4.83 -24.89 -5.47
CA ASN A 13 -5.32 -23.68 -4.82
C ASN A 13 -4.24 -22.95 -4.00
N LEU A 14 -3.29 -23.66 -3.40
CA LEU A 14 -2.17 -22.99 -2.72
C LEU A 14 -1.24 -22.22 -3.65
N ARG A 15 -1.26 -22.53 -4.96
CA ARG A 15 -0.46 -21.84 -5.98
C ARG A 15 -0.98 -20.46 -6.36
N CYS A 16 -2.18 -20.08 -5.90
CA CYS A 16 -2.68 -18.71 -6.07
C CYS A 16 -1.86 -17.68 -5.27
N LEU A 17 -1.08 -18.13 -4.30
CA LEU A 17 -0.25 -17.24 -3.49
C LEU A 17 1.04 -16.87 -4.24
N PRO A 18 1.46 -15.58 -4.21
CA PRO A 18 2.67 -15.14 -4.88
C PRO A 18 3.91 -15.86 -4.29
N GLY A 19 4.82 -16.30 -5.16
CA GLY A 19 6.02 -17.04 -4.76
C GLY A 19 5.80 -18.52 -4.42
N VAL A 20 4.56 -19.03 -4.49
CA VAL A 20 4.25 -20.44 -4.23
C VAL A 20 4.24 -21.25 -5.52
N GLY A 21 5.37 -21.87 -5.83
CA GLY A 21 5.48 -22.82 -6.95
C GLY A 21 4.96 -24.22 -6.61
N PRO A 22 4.88 -25.15 -7.60
CA PRO A 22 4.30 -26.49 -7.41
C PRO A 22 4.93 -27.30 -6.25
N LYS A 23 6.25 -27.26 -6.09
CA LYS A 23 6.96 -27.96 -5.03
C LYS A 23 6.65 -27.41 -3.64
N SER A 24 6.55 -26.08 -3.53
CA SER A 24 6.19 -25.40 -2.26
C SER A 24 4.75 -25.70 -1.89
N ALA A 25 3.82 -25.62 -2.83
CA ALA A 25 2.41 -25.95 -2.63
C ALA A 25 2.24 -27.41 -2.15
N GLN A 26 2.91 -28.35 -2.82
CA GLN A 26 2.88 -29.76 -2.42
C GLN A 26 3.41 -29.98 -0.99
N ARG A 27 4.53 -29.33 -0.64
CA ARG A 27 5.10 -29.42 0.71
C ARG A 27 4.17 -28.84 1.77
N MET A 28 3.52 -27.70 1.48
CA MET A 28 2.53 -27.09 2.36
C MET A 28 1.32 -27.99 2.57
N ALA A 29 0.75 -28.54 1.50
CA ALA A 29 -0.38 -29.48 1.57
C ALA A 29 -0.06 -30.71 2.44
N TYR A 30 1.08 -31.34 2.23
CA TYR A 30 1.51 -32.50 3.01
C TYR A 30 1.78 -32.14 4.47
N HIS A 31 2.40 -31.00 4.76
CA HIS A 31 2.59 -30.53 6.12
C HIS A 31 1.26 -30.37 6.85
N LEU A 32 0.28 -29.69 6.24
CA LEU A 32 -1.05 -29.51 6.84
C LEU A 32 -1.75 -30.85 7.09
N LEU A 33 -1.71 -31.76 6.13
CA LEU A 33 -2.41 -33.05 6.22
C LEU A 33 -1.76 -34.02 7.22
N GLN A 34 -0.44 -34.01 7.32
CA GLN A 34 0.28 -34.98 8.17
C GLN A 34 0.53 -34.44 9.57
N ARG A 35 0.82 -33.15 9.72
CA ARG A 35 1.37 -32.58 10.95
C ARG A 35 0.49 -31.54 11.63
N ASN A 36 -0.38 -30.85 10.87
CA ASN A 36 -1.11 -29.71 11.40
C ASN A 36 -2.52 -29.56 10.78
N ARG A 37 -3.36 -30.58 10.94
CA ARG A 37 -4.74 -30.54 10.43
C ARG A 37 -5.58 -29.43 11.08
N SER A 38 -5.40 -29.20 12.37
CA SER A 38 -6.09 -28.10 13.08
C SER A 38 -5.67 -26.74 12.54
N GLY A 39 -4.38 -26.52 12.28
CA GLY A 39 -3.87 -25.32 11.61
C GLY A 39 -4.47 -25.13 10.21
N GLY A 40 -4.58 -26.21 9.44
CA GLY A 40 -5.25 -26.18 8.14
C GLY A 40 -6.72 -25.75 8.21
N MET A 41 -7.47 -26.28 9.18
CA MET A 41 -8.87 -25.91 9.39
C MET A 41 -9.01 -24.46 9.88
N ASN A 42 -8.12 -24.00 10.75
CA ASN A 42 -8.11 -22.61 11.21
C ASN A 42 -7.78 -21.63 10.06
N LEU A 43 -6.79 -21.98 9.23
CA LEU A 43 -6.45 -21.18 8.04
C LEU A 43 -7.65 -21.08 7.07
N ALA A 44 -8.31 -22.20 6.78
CA ALA A 44 -9.49 -22.22 5.92
C ALA A 44 -10.61 -21.31 6.45
N ARG A 45 -10.87 -21.36 7.77
CA ARG A 45 -11.87 -20.49 8.40
C ARG A 45 -11.46 -19.02 8.32
N ALA A 46 -10.22 -18.70 8.68
CA ALA A 46 -9.71 -17.33 8.63
C ALA A 46 -9.77 -16.75 7.22
N LEU A 47 -9.40 -17.52 6.19
CA LEU A 47 -9.51 -17.08 4.79
C LEU A 47 -10.97 -16.81 4.41
N THR A 48 -11.88 -17.71 4.74
CA THR A 48 -13.30 -17.54 4.43
C THR A 48 -13.87 -16.30 5.11
N GLU A 49 -13.55 -16.06 6.38
CA GLU A 49 -14.01 -14.88 7.12
C GLU A 49 -13.41 -13.60 6.56
N ALA A 50 -12.09 -13.57 6.33
CA ALA A 50 -11.41 -12.39 5.80
C ALA A 50 -11.96 -12.00 4.41
N MET A 51 -12.09 -12.96 3.49
CA MET A 51 -12.59 -12.69 2.14
C MET A 51 -14.06 -12.24 2.11
N SER A 52 -14.84 -12.61 3.12
CA SER A 52 -16.26 -12.24 3.19
C SER A 52 -16.53 -10.93 3.95
N LYS A 53 -15.64 -10.53 4.87
CA LYS A 53 -15.90 -9.41 5.79
C LYS A 53 -14.98 -8.21 5.58
N ILE A 54 -13.76 -8.41 5.09
CA ILE A 54 -12.82 -7.32 4.88
C ILE A 54 -13.12 -6.65 3.54
N GLY A 55 -13.46 -5.37 3.60
CA GLY A 55 -13.63 -4.49 2.46
C GLY A 55 -12.63 -3.33 2.49
N HIS A 56 -13.01 -2.24 1.83
CA HIS A 56 -12.23 -1.01 1.80
C HIS A 56 -12.95 0.11 2.56
N CYS A 57 -12.20 0.83 3.35
CA CYS A 57 -12.67 2.06 3.99
C CYS A 57 -13.19 3.05 2.93
N SER A 58 -14.43 3.53 3.13
CA SER A 58 -15.08 4.47 2.20
C SER A 58 -14.32 5.80 2.05
N GLN A 59 -13.46 6.17 3.02
CA GLN A 59 -12.69 7.41 2.99
C GLN A 59 -11.27 7.23 2.45
N CYS A 60 -10.50 6.28 3.00
CA CYS A 60 -9.07 6.16 2.65
C CYS A 60 -8.73 4.94 1.79
N ARG A 61 -9.65 4.01 1.60
CA ARG A 61 -9.49 2.75 0.85
C ARG A 61 -8.57 1.72 1.53
N ASP A 62 -8.16 1.94 2.78
CA ASP A 62 -7.46 0.90 3.56
C ASP A 62 -8.39 -0.29 3.84
N PHE A 63 -7.85 -1.45 4.13
CA PHE A 63 -8.63 -2.62 4.49
C PHE A 63 -9.32 -2.44 5.85
N THR A 64 -10.61 -2.77 5.90
CA THR A 64 -11.41 -2.68 7.13
C THR A 64 -12.61 -3.62 7.07
N GLU A 65 -13.11 -4.03 8.23
CA GLU A 65 -14.38 -4.76 8.38
C GLU A 65 -15.58 -3.81 8.47
N GLU A 66 -15.33 -2.52 8.75
CA GLU A 66 -16.33 -1.47 8.89
C GLU A 66 -16.36 -0.57 7.65
N ASP A 67 -17.41 0.25 7.50
CA ASP A 67 -17.47 1.25 6.43
C ASP A 67 -16.30 2.24 6.48
N THR A 68 -15.88 2.62 7.70
CA THR A 68 -14.78 3.56 7.93
C THR A 68 -13.77 2.96 8.90
N CYS A 69 -12.49 2.93 8.51
CA CYS A 69 -11.42 2.37 9.33
C CYS A 69 -11.13 3.20 10.59
N ASN A 70 -10.45 2.60 11.55
CA ASN A 70 -10.11 3.23 12.83
C ASN A 70 -9.33 4.55 12.69
N ILE A 71 -8.48 4.68 11.67
CA ILE A 71 -7.72 5.90 11.40
C ILE A 71 -8.66 7.02 10.96
N CYS A 72 -9.53 6.75 9.98
CA CYS A 72 -10.48 7.75 9.48
C CYS A 72 -11.56 8.09 10.49
N ASN A 73 -11.93 7.15 11.34
CA ASN A 73 -12.93 7.37 12.40
C ASN A 73 -12.36 8.05 13.65
N ASN A 74 -11.06 8.35 13.68
CA ASN A 74 -10.42 9.04 14.79
C ASN A 74 -10.78 10.55 14.79
N PRO A 75 -11.47 11.08 15.81
CA PRO A 75 -11.91 12.49 15.86
C PRO A 75 -10.77 13.50 15.72
N ARG A 76 -9.57 13.15 16.17
CA ARG A 76 -8.39 14.03 16.07
C ARG A 76 -7.90 14.22 14.62
N ARG A 77 -8.28 13.31 13.72
CA ARG A 77 -7.85 13.30 12.30
C ARG A 77 -8.94 13.76 11.33
N GLN A 78 -10.22 13.67 11.73
CA GLN A 78 -11.36 13.98 10.86
C GLN A 78 -11.30 15.41 10.28
N ASN A 79 -10.82 16.37 11.08
CA ASN A 79 -10.69 17.77 10.67
C ASN A 79 -9.26 18.13 10.20
N SER A 80 -8.38 17.17 10.01
CA SER A 80 -7.03 17.45 9.50
C SER A 80 -7.09 17.94 8.06
N SER A 81 -6.40 19.03 7.77
CA SER A 81 -6.22 19.55 6.43
C SER A 81 -5.04 18.91 5.66
N LEU A 82 -4.39 17.89 6.25
CA LEU A 82 -3.28 17.14 5.65
C LEU A 82 -3.79 15.80 5.12
N LEU A 83 -3.49 15.51 3.87
CA LEU A 83 -3.76 14.22 3.23
C LEU A 83 -2.44 13.57 2.79
N CYS A 84 -2.17 12.35 3.26
CA CYS A 84 -1.04 11.55 2.79
C CYS A 84 -1.55 10.50 1.78
N VAL A 85 -1.00 10.51 0.57
CA VAL A 85 -1.33 9.56 -0.49
C VAL A 85 -0.23 8.52 -0.55
N VAL A 86 -0.61 7.25 -0.42
CA VAL A 86 0.27 6.08 -0.41
C VAL A 86 -0.12 5.07 -1.49
N GLU A 87 0.79 4.20 -1.89
CA GLU A 87 0.50 3.17 -2.89
C GLU A 87 -0.26 1.98 -2.30
N MET A 88 0.13 1.51 -1.12
CA MET A 88 -0.40 0.29 -0.52
C MET A 88 -0.82 0.49 0.95
N PRO A 89 -1.76 -0.33 1.47
CA PRO A 89 -2.13 -0.30 2.89
C PRO A 89 -0.95 -0.49 3.85
N ALA A 90 0.04 -1.28 3.46
CA ALA A 90 1.25 -1.49 4.26
C ALA A 90 2.04 -0.19 4.51
N ASP A 91 1.98 0.78 3.58
CA ASP A 91 2.65 2.07 3.71
C ASP A 91 2.04 2.89 4.85
N ILE A 92 0.71 2.81 5.04
CA ILE A 92 0.05 3.43 6.19
C ILE A 92 0.65 2.90 7.49
N GLN A 93 0.79 1.58 7.61
CA GLN A 93 1.33 0.97 8.83
C GLN A 93 2.76 1.44 9.09
N ALA A 94 3.60 1.53 8.05
CA ALA A 94 4.96 2.03 8.17
C ALA A 94 5.00 3.49 8.64
N ILE A 95 4.14 4.37 8.11
CA ILE A 95 4.06 5.78 8.50
C ILE A 95 3.53 5.90 9.93
N GLU A 96 2.47 5.17 10.30
CA GLU A 96 1.87 5.19 11.63
C GLU A 96 2.86 4.75 12.73
N GLN A 97 3.73 3.78 12.44
CA GLN A 97 4.77 3.34 13.38
C GLN A 97 5.74 4.47 13.76
N THR A 98 5.92 5.47 12.91
CA THR A 98 6.77 6.63 13.25
C THR A 98 6.15 7.56 14.28
N GLY A 99 4.82 7.56 14.43
CA GLY A 99 4.08 8.47 15.31
C GLY A 99 4.16 9.95 14.92
N GLN A 100 4.71 10.29 13.75
CA GLN A 100 4.96 11.68 13.33
C GLN A 100 3.84 12.27 12.46
N PHE A 101 2.95 11.44 11.92
CA PHE A 101 1.88 11.91 11.05
C PHE A 101 0.50 11.79 11.73
N SER A 102 -0.23 12.88 11.76
CA SER A 102 -1.57 12.97 12.36
C SER A 102 -2.67 13.36 11.36
N GLY A 103 -2.36 13.32 10.08
CA GLY A 103 -3.30 13.62 8.99
C GLY A 103 -4.17 12.43 8.58
N ARG A 104 -4.82 12.60 7.44
CA ARG A 104 -5.66 11.58 6.80
C ARG A 104 -4.89 10.89 5.68
N TYR A 105 -5.35 9.72 5.27
CA TYR A 105 -4.71 8.93 4.22
C TYR A 105 -5.62 8.73 3.00
N PHE A 106 -5.00 8.40 1.87
CA PHE A 106 -5.63 7.82 0.70
C PHE A 106 -4.71 6.77 0.10
N VAL A 107 -5.25 5.55 -0.11
CA VAL A 107 -4.52 4.40 -0.66
C VAL A 107 -4.88 4.23 -2.12
N LEU A 108 -3.88 4.23 -2.99
CA LEU A 108 -4.05 4.07 -4.43
C LEU A 108 -4.34 2.61 -4.82
N MET A 109 -3.89 1.64 -4.02
CA MET A 109 -3.85 0.20 -4.34
C MET A 109 -2.97 -0.13 -5.55
N GLY A 110 -1.90 0.65 -5.75
CA GLY A 110 -0.94 0.51 -6.82
C GLY A 110 -0.36 1.84 -7.28
N HIS A 111 0.15 1.86 -8.48
CA HIS A 111 0.72 3.02 -9.16
C HIS A 111 0.34 3.00 -10.65
N LEU A 112 0.52 4.12 -11.34
CA LEU A 112 0.34 4.18 -12.79
C LEU A 112 1.40 3.31 -13.47
N SER A 113 0.97 2.40 -14.32
CA SER A 113 1.86 1.56 -15.12
C SER A 113 1.28 1.37 -16.53
N PRO A 114 1.68 2.19 -17.50
CA PRO A 114 1.22 2.03 -18.88
C PRO A 114 1.59 0.67 -19.49
N LEU A 115 2.72 0.10 -19.06
CA LEU A 115 3.18 -1.21 -19.53
C LEU A 115 2.27 -2.34 -19.06
N ASP A 116 1.71 -2.22 -17.86
CA ASP A 116 0.78 -3.20 -17.28
C ASP A 116 -0.69 -2.84 -17.54
N GLY A 117 -0.95 -1.76 -18.28
CA GLY A 117 -2.29 -1.29 -18.58
C GLY A 117 -3.01 -0.67 -17.36
N ILE A 118 -2.26 -0.28 -16.31
CA ILE A 118 -2.81 0.32 -15.10
C ILE A 118 -2.88 1.83 -15.27
N GLY A 119 -4.09 2.34 -15.46
CA GLY A 119 -4.39 3.75 -15.63
C GLY A 119 -4.91 4.43 -14.35
N PRO A 120 -5.36 5.69 -14.47
CA PRO A 120 -5.84 6.48 -13.33
C PRO A 120 -7.05 5.87 -12.60
N ARG A 121 -7.95 5.21 -13.32
CA ARG A 121 -9.16 4.61 -12.73
C ARG A 121 -8.84 3.37 -11.90
N GLU A 122 -7.92 2.55 -12.38
CA GLU A 122 -7.51 1.30 -11.74
C GLU A 122 -6.93 1.55 -10.35
N ILE A 123 -6.22 2.67 -10.17
CA ILE A 123 -5.65 3.08 -8.87
C ILE A 123 -6.55 4.08 -8.11
N GLY A 124 -7.75 4.38 -8.61
CA GLY A 124 -8.78 5.18 -7.93
C GLY A 124 -8.49 6.68 -7.88
N LEU A 125 -7.81 7.25 -8.89
CA LEU A 125 -7.55 8.69 -8.93
C LEU A 125 -8.82 9.52 -9.15
N ASP A 126 -9.87 8.94 -9.72
CA ASP A 126 -11.20 9.54 -9.80
C ASP A 126 -11.81 9.73 -8.40
N LEU A 127 -11.65 8.75 -7.51
CA LEU A 127 -12.09 8.84 -6.12
C LEU A 127 -11.26 9.88 -5.35
N LEU A 128 -9.94 9.92 -5.58
CA LEU A 128 -9.08 10.94 -4.99
C LEU A 128 -9.51 12.34 -5.46
N GLN A 129 -9.74 12.53 -6.74
CA GLN A 129 -10.18 13.81 -7.31
C GLN A 129 -11.50 14.27 -6.68
N LYS A 130 -12.48 13.38 -6.58
CA LYS A 130 -13.75 13.67 -5.90
C LYS A 130 -13.51 14.15 -4.48
N ARG A 131 -12.66 13.46 -3.73
CA ARG A 131 -12.33 13.80 -2.35
C ARG A 131 -11.60 15.13 -2.22
N LEU A 132 -10.69 15.48 -3.16
CA LEU A 132 -10.01 16.78 -3.20
C LEU A 132 -10.97 17.96 -3.47
N VAL A 133 -12.09 17.71 -4.16
CA VAL A 133 -13.13 18.72 -4.41
C VAL A 133 -14.08 18.87 -3.21
N GLU A 134 -14.46 17.75 -2.60
CA GLU A 134 -15.47 17.73 -1.53
C GLU A 134 -14.91 18.11 -0.16
N GLU A 135 -13.60 17.93 0.05
CA GLU A 135 -12.95 18.17 1.34
C GLU A 135 -11.87 19.28 1.21
N SER A 136 -11.75 20.09 2.29
CA SER A 136 -10.79 21.20 2.31
C SER A 136 -9.42 20.72 2.79
N PHE A 137 -8.55 20.29 1.87
CA PHE A 137 -7.16 19.99 2.15
C PHE A 137 -6.28 21.22 1.92
N HIS A 138 -5.37 21.50 2.84
CA HIS A 138 -4.33 22.51 2.70
C HIS A 138 -3.08 21.93 2.02
N GLU A 139 -2.77 20.67 2.33
CA GLU A 139 -1.57 20.01 1.79
C GLU A 139 -1.85 18.53 1.50
N VAL A 140 -1.40 18.08 0.33
CA VAL A 140 -1.31 16.67 -0.07
C VAL A 140 0.16 16.25 -0.05
N ILE A 141 0.46 15.26 0.78
CA ILE A 141 1.80 14.67 0.91
C ILE A 141 1.83 13.40 0.07
N LEU A 142 2.68 13.36 -0.93
CA LEU A 142 2.85 12.21 -1.80
C LEU A 142 3.91 11.28 -1.21
N ALA A 143 3.46 10.12 -0.74
CA ALA A 143 4.30 9.06 -0.19
C ALA A 143 4.29 7.82 -1.10
N THR A 144 4.40 8.06 -2.42
CA THR A 144 4.60 7.00 -3.41
C THR A 144 6.05 6.51 -3.38
N ASN A 145 6.26 5.27 -3.80
CA ASN A 145 7.59 4.68 -3.85
C ASN A 145 8.54 5.47 -4.76
N PRO A 146 9.85 5.50 -4.48
CA PRO A 146 10.86 6.17 -5.30
C PRO A 146 11.23 5.33 -6.54
N THR A 147 10.24 5.01 -7.35
CA THR A 147 10.33 4.31 -8.63
C THR A 147 9.88 5.22 -9.75
N VAL A 148 10.18 4.86 -11.00
CA VAL A 148 9.73 5.63 -12.19
C VAL A 148 8.21 5.75 -12.21
N GLU A 149 7.52 4.65 -11.90
CA GLU A 149 6.06 4.58 -11.84
C GLU A 149 5.50 5.40 -10.66
N GLY A 150 6.15 5.33 -9.50
CA GLY A 150 5.79 6.13 -8.32
C GLY A 150 6.00 7.62 -8.56
N ASP A 151 7.05 8.02 -9.29
CA ASP A 151 7.31 9.40 -9.70
C ASP A 151 6.27 9.88 -10.71
N ALA A 152 5.94 9.07 -11.71
CA ALA A 152 4.89 9.39 -12.68
C ALA A 152 3.53 9.57 -11.99
N THR A 153 3.20 8.68 -11.04
CA THR A 153 1.98 8.75 -10.23
C THR A 153 1.95 10.02 -9.39
N ALA A 154 3.06 10.34 -8.71
CA ALA A 154 3.18 11.57 -7.92
C ALA A 154 2.99 12.84 -8.78
N ASN A 155 3.60 12.90 -9.95
CA ASN A 155 3.46 14.04 -10.87
C ASN A 155 2.03 14.20 -11.37
N TYR A 156 1.34 13.10 -11.68
CA TYR A 156 -0.06 13.13 -12.08
C TYR A 156 -0.95 13.71 -10.95
N ILE A 157 -0.78 13.23 -9.72
CA ILE A 157 -1.54 13.72 -8.56
C ILE A 157 -1.20 15.18 -8.25
N ALA A 158 0.07 15.59 -8.40
CA ALA A 158 0.47 16.97 -8.20
C ALA A 158 -0.24 17.92 -9.18
N GLU A 159 -0.41 17.49 -10.43
CA GLU A 159 -1.16 18.29 -11.43
C GLU A 159 -2.65 18.39 -11.07
N MET A 160 -3.27 17.29 -10.58
CA MET A 160 -4.64 17.34 -10.07
C MET A 160 -4.79 18.34 -8.91
N CYS A 161 -3.86 18.33 -7.97
CA CYS A 161 -3.88 19.22 -6.80
C CYS A 161 -3.71 20.70 -7.20
N ARG A 162 -2.88 21.02 -8.19
CA ARG A 162 -2.69 22.39 -8.69
C ARG A 162 -3.99 23.01 -9.20
N GLN A 163 -4.85 22.22 -9.85
CA GLN A 163 -6.15 22.68 -10.35
C GLN A 163 -7.06 23.16 -9.22
N HIS A 164 -6.82 22.69 -7.98
CA HIS A 164 -7.58 23.04 -6.78
C HIS A 164 -6.82 23.96 -5.81
N ASN A 165 -5.65 24.51 -6.22
CA ASN A 165 -4.78 25.34 -5.38
C ASN A 165 -4.36 24.66 -4.07
N ILE A 166 -4.21 23.35 -4.06
CA ILE A 166 -3.75 22.57 -2.92
C ILE A 166 -2.23 22.47 -2.97
N LYS A 167 -1.57 22.77 -1.84
CA LYS A 167 -0.12 22.57 -1.70
C LYS A 167 0.23 21.09 -1.82
N VAL A 168 1.27 20.79 -2.58
CA VAL A 168 1.77 19.41 -2.72
C VAL A 168 3.19 19.34 -2.21
N SER A 169 3.45 18.32 -1.40
CA SER A 169 4.79 17.95 -0.96
C SER A 169 5.04 16.47 -1.24
N ARG A 170 6.29 16.06 -1.23
CA ARG A 170 6.68 14.67 -1.35
C ARG A 170 7.59 14.31 -0.18
N ILE A 171 7.50 13.05 0.29
CA ILE A 171 8.44 12.56 1.29
C ILE A 171 9.87 12.66 0.72
N ALA A 172 10.81 13.11 1.56
CA ALA A 172 12.18 13.31 1.15
C ALA A 172 12.87 11.97 0.86
N HIS A 173 13.63 11.92 -0.22
CA HIS A 173 14.60 10.84 -0.43
C HIS A 173 15.80 11.09 0.48
N GLY A 174 16.29 10.06 1.14
CA GLY A 174 17.38 10.23 2.10
C GLY A 174 18.30 9.02 2.21
N ILE A 175 19.52 9.30 2.70
CA ILE A 175 20.47 8.28 3.08
C ILE A 175 19.96 7.61 4.37
N PRO A 176 19.94 6.27 4.46
CA PRO A 176 19.51 5.58 5.68
C PRO A 176 20.37 6.00 6.87
N VAL A 177 19.72 6.28 8.00
CA VAL A 177 20.42 6.61 9.25
C VAL A 177 21.26 5.41 9.71
N GLY A 178 22.56 5.65 9.96
CA GLY A 178 23.51 4.60 10.31
C GLY A 178 24.16 3.89 9.12
N GLY A 179 23.83 4.29 7.89
CA GLY A 179 24.49 3.80 6.67
C GLY A 179 25.78 4.58 6.38
N GLU A 180 26.74 3.92 5.73
CA GLU A 180 27.97 4.53 5.23
C GLU A 180 27.75 5.04 3.80
N LEU A 181 28.21 6.26 3.50
CA LEU A 181 28.00 6.90 2.18
C LEU A 181 28.51 6.06 1.01
N GLU A 182 29.62 5.34 1.21
CA GLU A 182 30.23 4.49 0.17
C GLU A 182 29.35 3.28 -0.22
N THR A 183 28.40 2.88 0.65
CA THR A 183 27.51 1.75 0.41
C THR A 183 26.18 2.16 -0.24
N VAL A 184 25.92 3.46 -0.35
CA VAL A 184 24.68 4.01 -0.92
C VAL A 184 24.80 4.06 -2.43
N ASP A 185 23.75 3.60 -3.12
CA ASP A 185 23.70 3.66 -4.58
C ASP A 185 23.71 5.10 -5.12
N GLY A 186 24.25 5.26 -6.36
CA GLY A 186 24.44 6.57 -6.96
C GLY A 186 23.16 7.36 -7.17
N THR A 187 22.02 6.71 -7.38
CA THR A 187 20.73 7.37 -7.56
C THR A 187 20.25 8.00 -6.26
N THR A 188 20.30 7.24 -5.16
CA THR A 188 19.99 7.75 -3.82
C THR A 188 20.90 8.90 -3.42
N LEU A 189 22.20 8.80 -3.69
CA LEU A 189 23.14 9.90 -3.45
C LEU A 189 22.80 11.15 -4.26
N THR A 190 22.46 10.99 -5.55
CA THR A 190 22.07 12.10 -6.42
C THR A 190 20.83 12.82 -5.85
N HIS A 191 19.79 12.08 -5.49
CA HIS A 191 18.59 12.67 -4.90
C HIS A 191 18.87 13.37 -3.57
N SER A 192 19.72 12.79 -2.73
CA SER A 192 20.13 13.38 -1.45
C SER A 192 20.91 14.68 -1.64
N PHE A 193 21.80 14.75 -2.63
CA PHE A 193 22.51 15.99 -2.98
C PHE A 193 21.59 17.08 -3.50
N LEU A 194 20.63 16.74 -4.37
CA LEU A 194 19.64 17.69 -4.89
C LEU A 194 18.71 18.19 -3.78
N GLY A 195 18.32 17.31 -2.87
CA GLY A 195 17.45 17.61 -1.73
C GLY A 195 18.17 18.13 -0.48
N ARG A 196 19.47 18.43 -0.56
CA ARG A 196 20.26 18.91 0.59
C ARG A 196 19.65 20.13 1.25
N ARG A 197 19.68 20.18 2.58
CA ARG A 197 19.21 21.30 3.39
C ARG A 197 20.38 22.09 3.95
N GLN A 198 20.18 23.40 4.10
CA GLN A 198 21.11 24.26 4.82
C GLN A 198 21.06 23.90 6.29
N ILE A 199 22.21 23.92 6.95
CA ILE A 199 22.35 23.77 8.40
C ILE A 199 22.51 25.19 8.95
N ASP A 200 21.58 25.59 9.81
CA ASP A 200 21.62 26.86 10.54
C ASP A 200 22.47 26.72 11.82
#